data_c175d80dc655b86899bc14ab626daab0
#
_entry.id   c175d80dc655b86899bc14ab626daab0
#
_cell.length_a   1.000
_cell.length_b   1.000
_cell.length_c   1.000
_cell.angle_alpha   90.00
_cell.angle_beta   90.00
_cell.angle_gamma   90.00
#
_symmetry.space_group_name_H-M   'P 1'
#
loop_
_entity.id
_entity.type
_entity.pdbx_description
1 polymer ?
#
loop_
_entity_poly.entity_id
_entity_poly.type
_entity_poly.pdbx_seq_one_letter_code
_entity_poly.pdbx_strand_id
1 'polypeptide(L)'
;DALVCKKALKSTIKDILNKIRLGKLTYLVLTVQSLFTMQTADAEIFFDREEGLQKKRMIFTAAMNFKAEGGGVPMAPAASACDGKLSFCEAAGIPKWRTFLCLPFLVAAKHTSIHGFSVTDAKDCTIRLSRPMVVHADGEYCGEVTEVHFHCLPGKLRVLK
;
A
#
# COMPACT_ATOMS: atom_id res chain seq x y z
N ASP A 1 -1.55 -0.72 -5.40
CA ASP A 1 -2.36 0.47 -5.75
C ASP A 1 -1.56 1.53 -6.53
N ALA A 2 -0.32 1.82 -6.14
CA ALA A 2 0.57 2.75 -6.87
C ALA A 2 0.76 2.38 -8.35
N LEU A 3 0.92 1.09 -8.68
CA LEU A 3 0.99 0.61 -10.07
C LEU A 3 -0.36 0.75 -10.79
N VAL A 4 -1.47 0.60 -10.08
CA VAL A 4 -2.82 0.84 -10.63
C VAL A 4 -2.99 2.30 -10.96
N CYS A 5 -2.60 3.22 -10.08
CA CYS A 5 -2.63 4.67 -10.32
C CYS A 5 -1.77 5.07 -11.53
N LYS A 6 -0.51 4.58 -11.62
CA LYS A 6 0.38 4.83 -12.76
C LYS A 6 -0.20 4.31 -14.09
N LYS A 7 -0.84 3.14 -14.09
CA LYS A 7 -1.46 2.54 -15.29
C LYS A 7 -2.77 3.21 -15.65
N ALA A 8 -3.60 3.59 -14.66
CA ALA A 8 -4.85 4.29 -14.90
C ALA A 8 -4.65 5.65 -15.59
N LEU A 9 -3.56 6.35 -15.26
CA LEU A 9 -3.20 7.63 -15.91
C LEU A 9 -2.82 7.48 -17.39
N LYS A 10 -2.33 6.29 -17.82
CA LYS A 10 -1.86 6.03 -19.19
C LYS A 10 -2.80 5.17 -20.05
N SER A 11 -3.93 4.74 -19.52
CA SER A 11 -4.74 3.69 -20.15
C SER A 11 -5.91 4.25 -20.96
N THR A 12 -5.88 4.01 -22.29
CA THR A 12 -7.03 4.15 -23.21
C THR A 12 -8.21 3.25 -22.79
N ILE A 13 -7.96 2.21 -22.01
CA ILE A 13 -8.96 1.27 -21.49
C ILE A 13 -9.90 1.97 -20.49
N LYS A 14 -9.40 2.95 -19.73
CA LYS A 14 -10.19 3.77 -18.80
C LYS A 14 -11.33 4.51 -19.51
N ASP A 15 -11.04 5.08 -20.67
CA ASP A 15 -12.03 5.86 -21.43
C ASP A 15 -13.11 4.96 -22.05
N ILE A 16 -12.73 3.76 -22.51
CA ILE A 16 -13.65 2.78 -23.06
C ILE A 16 -14.58 2.20 -21.97
N LEU A 17 -14.05 1.87 -20.81
CA LEU A 17 -14.78 1.22 -19.73
C LEU A 17 -15.61 2.22 -18.89
N ASN A 18 -15.20 3.48 -18.78
CA ASN A 18 -16.02 4.55 -18.20
C ASN A 18 -17.26 4.85 -19.05
N LYS A 19 -17.15 4.71 -20.38
CA LYS A 19 -18.26 4.87 -21.33
C LYS A 19 -19.37 3.82 -21.15
N ILE A 20 -19.04 2.67 -20.51
CA ILE A 20 -19.96 1.51 -20.33
C ILE A 20 -20.46 1.42 -18.87
N ARG A 21 -20.28 2.43 -18.00
CA ARG A 21 -20.65 2.40 -16.56
C ARG A 21 -20.03 1.25 -15.75
N LEU A 22 -18.94 0.67 -16.19
CA LEU A 22 -18.24 -0.47 -15.54
C LEU A 22 -17.00 -0.03 -14.75
N GLY A 23 -17.00 1.15 -14.13
CA GLY A 23 -15.84 1.68 -13.39
C GLY A 23 -15.26 0.72 -12.34
N LYS A 24 -16.12 -0.04 -11.64
CA LYS A 24 -15.65 -1.07 -10.68
C LYS A 24 -14.92 -2.23 -11.36
N LEU A 25 -15.38 -2.64 -12.55
CA LEU A 25 -14.74 -3.71 -13.33
C LEU A 25 -13.41 -3.24 -13.91
N THR A 26 -13.31 -1.98 -14.33
CA THR A 26 -12.05 -1.37 -14.78
C THR A 26 -11.00 -1.42 -13.68
N TYR A 27 -11.38 -1.00 -12.46
CA TYR A 27 -10.48 -1.04 -11.31
C TYR A 27 -10.02 -2.47 -11.00
N LEU A 28 -10.94 -3.44 -11.03
CA LEU A 28 -10.62 -4.85 -10.83
C LEU A 28 -9.63 -5.37 -11.90
N VAL A 29 -9.88 -5.10 -13.18
CA VAL A 29 -8.99 -5.52 -14.28
C VAL A 29 -7.60 -4.90 -14.13
N LEU A 30 -7.51 -3.59 -13.84
CA LEU A 30 -6.24 -2.91 -13.63
C LEU A 30 -5.50 -3.43 -12.39
N THR A 31 -6.23 -3.75 -11.31
CA THR A 31 -5.66 -4.36 -10.11
C THR A 31 -5.08 -5.73 -10.41
N VAL A 32 -5.83 -6.60 -11.08
CA VAL A 32 -5.37 -7.92 -11.51
C VAL A 32 -4.15 -7.80 -12.42
N GLN A 33 -4.19 -6.95 -13.45
CA GLN A 33 -3.05 -6.72 -14.34
C GLN A 33 -1.83 -6.20 -13.57
N SER A 34 -2.04 -5.31 -12.58
CA SER A 34 -0.96 -4.79 -11.75
C SER A 34 -0.31 -5.86 -10.90
N LEU A 35 -1.10 -6.76 -10.29
CA LEU A 35 -0.59 -7.90 -9.52
C LEU A 35 0.28 -8.84 -10.37
N PHE A 36 -0.11 -9.13 -11.62
CA PHE A 36 0.69 -9.98 -12.51
C PHE A 36 1.98 -9.30 -12.98
N THR A 37 1.93 -7.99 -13.21
CA THR A 37 3.08 -7.23 -13.73
C THR A 37 3.91 -6.56 -12.65
N MET A 38 3.45 -6.58 -11.37
CA MET A 38 4.20 -5.96 -10.28
C MET A 38 5.59 -6.55 -10.16
N GLN A 39 6.50 -5.68 -9.84
CA GLN A 39 7.86 -6.04 -9.50
C GLN A 39 7.99 -5.98 -7.98
N THR A 40 8.72 -6.93 -7.41
CA THR A 40 9.05 -6.95 -5.99
C THR A 40 10.47 -6.45 -5.78
N ALA A 41 10.77 -5.86 -4.64
CA ALA A 41 12.11 -5.48 -4.21
C ALA A 41 12.43 -6.15 -2.86
N ASP A 42 13.69 -6.40 -2.59
CA ASP A 42 14.10 -6.64 -1.21
C ASP A 42 14.16 -5.29 -0.50
N ALA A 43 13.73 -5.25 0.75
CA ALA A 43 13.64 -4.05 1.54
C ALA A 43 14.29 -4.21 2.90
N GLU A 44 14.88 -3.14 3.38
CA GLU A 44 15.32 -2.96 4.76
C GLU A 44 14.49 -1.84 5.38
N ILE A 45 13.81 -2.13 6.48
CA ILE A 45 12.84 -1.23 7.12
C ILE A 45 13.30 -0.93 8.54
N PHE A 46 13.34 0.33 8.86
CA PHE A 46 13.71 0.85 10.17
C PHE A 46 12.50 1.56 10.77
N PHE A 47 12.00 1.07 11.89
CA PHE A 47 10.93 1.70 12.66
C PHE A 47 11.51 2.37 13.91
N ASP A 48 11.16 3.65 14.15
CA ASP A 48 11.53 4.41 15.35
C ASP A 48 13.01 4.30 15.76
N ARG A 49 13.92 4.19 14.77
CA ARG A 49 15.38 4.00 14.95
C ARG A 49 15.81 2.64 15.50
N GLU A 50 14.94 1.63 15.42
CA GLU A 50 15.31 0.24 15.75
C GLU A 50 16.20 -0.38 14.68
N GLU A 51 16.69 -1.61 14.95
CA GLU A 51 17.46 -2.37 13.97
C GLU A 51 16.63 -2.64 12.70
N GLY A 52 17.30 -2.62 11.54
CA GLY A 52 16.67 -2.80 10.24
C GLY A 52 16.06 -4.19 10.06
N LEU A 53 14.77 -4.24 9.76
CA LEU A 53 14.05 -5.46 9.44
C LEU A 53 14.21 -5.79 7.96
N GLN A 54 14.78 -6.96 7.65
CA GLN A 54 14.94 -7.44 6.28
C GLN A 54 13.65 -8.09 5.75
N LYS A 55 13.10 -7.56 4.68
CA LYS A 55 11.94 -8.10 3.97
C LYS A 55 12.32 -8.53 2.56
N LYS A 56 12.26 -9.83 2.28
CA LYS A 56 12.50 -10.37 0.94
C LYS A 56 11.25 -10.28 0.07
N ARG A 57 11.42 -9.90 -1.19
CA ARG A 57 10.33 -9.79 -2.16
C ARG A 57 9.16 -8.99 -1.62
N MET A 58 9.43 -7.77 -1.16
CA MET A 58 8.39 -6.83 -0.75
C MET A 58 7.48 -6.52 -1.95
N ILE A 59 6.18 -6.61 -1.73
CA ILE A 59 5.13 -6.34 -2.71
C ILE A 59 4.67 -4.90 -2.58
N PHE A 60 4.35 -4.49 -1.35
CA PHE A 60 3.99 -3.12 -1.02
C PHE A 60 4.22 -2.84 0.47
N THR A 61 4.30 -1.56 0.79
CA THR A 61 4.11 -0.99 2.13
C THR A 61 3.12 0.16 2.01
N ALA A 62 2.13 0.21 2.89
CA ALA A 62 1.17 1.30 3.00
C ALA A 62 1.30 1.95 4.38
N ALA A 63 1.65 3.24 4.41
CA ALA A 63 1.66 4.06 5.62
C ALA A 63 0.25 4.66 5.83
N MET A 64 -0.45 4.19 6.84
CA MET A 64 -1.86 4.48 7.07
C MET A 64 -2.05 5.37 8.30
N ASN A 65 -2.80 6.46 8.12
CA ASN A 65 -3.29 7.29 9.21
C ASN A 65 -4.74 6.90 9.62
N PHE A 66 -5.45 6.21 8.72
CA PHE A 66 -6.80 5.69 8.91
C PHE A 66 -6.85 4.20 8.61
N LYS A 67 -7.93 3.54 9.06
CA LYS A 67 -8.11 2.08 8.92
C LYS A 67 -8.14 1.60 7.47
N ALA A 68 -8.63 2.43 6.55
CA ALA A 68 -8.88 2.03 5.17
C ALA A 68 -8.28 3.02 4.17
N GLU A 69 -7.85 2.51 3.05
CA GLU A 69 -7.38 3.21 1.87
C GLU A 69 -8.39 3.07 0.74
N GLY A 70 -8.34 3.95 -0.26
CA GLY A 70 -9.09 4.02 -1.52
C GLY A 70 -10.23 3.01 -1.70
N GLY A 71 -11.46 3.47 -1.78
CA GLY A 71 -12.63 2.62 -1.92
C GLY A 71 -13.02 1.80 -0.67
N GLY A 72 -12.39 2.07 0.50
CA GLY A 72 -12.74 1.43 1.77
C GLY A 72 -12.00 0.11 2.05
N VAL A 73 -10.87 -0.15 1.40
CA VAL A 73 -10.05 -1.34 1.66
C VAL A 73 -9.33 -1.20 3.01
N PRO A 74 -9.61 -2.04 4.02
CA PRO A 74 -9.08 -1.89 5.37
C PRO A 74 -7.63 -2.39 5.49
N MET A 75 -6.68 -1.59 4.99
CA MET A 75 -5.25 -1.93 5.00
C MET A 75 -4.67 -2.06 6.41
N ALA A 76 -5.08 -1.20 7.33
CA ALA A 76 -4.65 -1.22 8.73
C ALA A 76 -5.87 -1.12 9.67
N PRO A 77 -6.57 -2.24 9.95
CA PRO A 77 -7.86 -2.22 10.66
C PRO A 77 -7.81 -1.62 12.06
N ALA A 78 -6.64 -1.63 12.70
CA ALA A 78 -6.41 -1.08 14.03
C ALA A 78 -5.90 0.37 14.03
N ALA A 79 -5.61 0.96 12.86
CA ALA A 79 -5.06 2.30 12.76
C ALA A 79 -5.93 3.36 13.44
N SER A 80 -5.28 4.33 14.09
CA SER A 80 -5.90 5.44 14.79
C SER A 80 -5.27 6.77 14.36
N ALA A 81 -6.08 7.70 13.88
CA ALA A 81 -5.59 9.03 13.49
C ALA A 81 -5.25 9.94 14.68
N CYS A 82 -5.44 9.46 15.92
CA CYS A 82 -5.30 10.28 17.14
C CYS A 82 -4.19 9.80 18.08
N ASP A 83 -3.46 8.73 17.76
CA ASP A 83 -2.44 8.12 18.61
C ASP A 83 -1.01 8.67 18.36
N GLY A 84 -0.85 9.53 17.34
CA GLY A 84 0.43 10.13 16.99
C GLY A 84 1.39 9.18 16.27
N LYS A 85 0.88 8.11 15.67
CA LYS A 85 1.63 7.13 14.90
C LYS A 85 1.01 6.93 13.52
N LEU A 86 1.77 6.28 12.64
CA LEU A 86 1.29 5.71 11.38
C LEU A 86 1.30 4.19 11.50
N SER A 87 0.28 3.53 10.95
CA SER A 87 0.22 2.08 10.85
C SER A 87 0.76 1.64 9.49
N PHE A 88 1.88 0.92 9.48
CA PHE A 88 2.52 0.41 8.27
C PHE A 88 2.03 -0.99 7.97
N CYS A 89 1.17 -1.13 6.95
CA CYS A 89 0.76 -2.43 6.45
C CYS A 89 1.73 -2.88 5.35
N GLU A 90 2.32 -4.02 5.53
CA GLU A 90 3.33 -4.58 4.64
C GLU A 90 2.90 -5.93 4.09
N ALA A 91 3.26 -6.20 2.84
CA ALA A 91 3.15 -7.53 2.25
C ALA A 91 4.48 -7.92 1.61
N ALA A 92 5.09 -9.00 2.08
CA ALA A 92 6.38 -9.50 1.61
C ALA A 92 6.44 -11.03 1.60
N GLY A 93 7.30 -11.60 0.75
CA GLY A 93 7.55 -13.04 0.69
C GLY A 93 6.40 -13.87 0.12
N ILE A 94 5.31 -13.28 -0.31
CA ILE A 94 4.13 -13.97 -0.84
C ILE A 94 4.34 -14.23 -2.35
N PRO A 95 4.16 -15.46 -2.86
CA PRO A 95 4.16 -15.72 -4.29
C PRO A 95 3.04 -14.96 -5.00
N LYS A 96 3.28 -14.46 -6.22
CA LYS A 96 2.32 -13.62 -6.99
C LYS A 96 0.93 -14.25 -7.10
N TRP A 97 0.83 -15.55 -7.36
CA TRP A 97 -0.45 -16.24 -7.46
C TRP A 97 -1.23 -16.28 -6.14
N ARG A 98 -0.51 -16.41 -4.99
CA ARG A 98 -1.14 -16.34 -3.66
C ARG A 98 -1.58 -14.93 -3.30
N THR A 99 -0.88 -13.90 -3.76
CA THR A 99 -1.29 -12.51 -3.54
C THR A 99 -2.71 -12.26 -4.06
N PHE A 100 -3.05 -12.85 -5.20
CA PHE A 100 -4.42 -12.78 -5.73
C PHE A 100 -5.45 -13.41 -4.78
N LEU A 101 -5.12 -14.57 -4.18
CA LEU A 101 -5.98 -15.24 -3.20
C LEU A 101 -6.11 -14.49 -1.88
N CYS A 102 -5.19 -13.58 -1.58
CA CYS A 102 -5.25 -12.74 -0.37
C CYS A 102 -6.23 -11.56 -0.50
N LEU A 103 -6.64 -11.17 -1.72
CA LEU A 103 -7.53 -10.02 -1.93
C LEU A 103 -8.85 -10.09 -1.15
N PRO A 104 -9.59 -11.21 -1.12
CA PRO A 104 -10.82 -11.32 -0.32
C PRO A 104 -10.55 -11.13 1.18
N PHE A 105 -9.43 -11.63 1.68
CA PHE A 105 -9.03 -11.48 3.08
C PHE A 105 -8.64 -10.04 3.41
N LEU A 106 -8.02 -9.34 2.47
CA LEU A 106 -7.71 -7.92 2.60
C LEU A 106 -8.99 -7.10 2.73
N VAL A 107 -9.96 -7.34 1.84
CA VAL A 107 -11.28 -6.67 1.88
C VAL A 107 -12.04 -6.99 3.17
N ALA A 108 -11.91 -8.23 3.69
CA ALA A 108 -12.53 -8.65 4.93
C ALA A 108 -11.76 -8.24 6.20
N ALA A 109 -10.67 -7.44 6.10
CA ALA A 109 -9.78 -7.06 7.21
C ALA A 109 -9.13 -8.25 7.94
N LYS A 110 -9.00 -9.41 7.28
CA LYS A 110 -8.43 -10.66 7.85
C LYS A 110 -7.02 -10.97 7.33
N HIS A 111 -6.45 -10.10 6.52
CA HIS A 111 -5.11 -10.29 5.92
C HIS A 111 -3.99 -10.31 6.97
N THR A 112 -4.14 -9.61 8.11
CA THR A 112 -3.14 -9.57 9.18
C THR A 112 -2.83 -10.94 9.79
N SER A 113 -3.72 -11.93 9.61
CA SER A 113 -3.50 -13.32 10.02
C SER A 113 -2.81 -14.18 8.96
N ILE A 114 -2.54 -13.63 7.78
CA ILE A 114 -1.91 -14.36 6.67
C ILE A 114 -0.41 -14.17 6.74
N HIS A 115 0.34 -15.27 6.68
CA HIS A 115 1.81 -15.23 6.62
C HIS A 115 2.27 -14.40 5.41
N GLY A 116 3.16 -13.43 5.68
CA GLY A 116 3.66 -12.48 4.70
C GLY A 116 3.01 -11.10 4.77
N PHE A 117 1.92 -10.94 5.54
CA PHE A 117 1.42 -9.63 5.95
C PHE A 117 1.91 -9.29 7.36
N SER A 118 2.21 -8.01 7.58
CA SER A 118 2.49 -7.43 8.89
C SER A 118 1.89 -6.03 8.98
N VAL A 119 1.52 -5.63 10.19
CA VAL A 119 1.13 -4.26 10.50
C VAL A 119 1.94 -3.82 11.72
N THR A 120 2.67 -2.72 11.56
CA THR A 120 3.53 -2.15 12.60
C THR A 120 3.19 -0.68 12.79
N ASP A 121 2.98 -0.26 14.04
CA ASP A 121 2.73 1.14 14.37
C ASP A 121 4.03 1.84 14.75
N ALA A 122 4.37 2.91 14.04
CA ALA A 122 5.58 3.68 14.30
C ALA A 122 5.36 5.18 14.05
N LYS A 123 6.18 6.00 14.67
CA LYS A 123 6.19 7.44 14.45
C LYS A 123 7.09 7.80 13.27
N ASP A 124 8.21 7.11 13.17
CA ASP A 124 9.20 7.25 12.11
C ASP A 124 9.38 5.90 11.41
N CYS A 125 9.50 5.92 10.09
CA CYS A 125 9.84 4.75 9.31
C CYS A 125 10.73 5.14 8.13
N THR A 126 11.85 4.45 7.98
CA THR A 126 12.71 4.53 6.78
C THR A 126 12.70 3.21 6.07
N ILE A 127 12.46 3.22 4.77
CA ILE A 127 12.46 2.02 3.92
C ILE A 127 13.51 2.19 2.84
N ARG A 128 14.47 1.27 2.78
CA ARG A 128 15.49 1.16 1.73
C ARG A 128 15.18 -0.04 0.85
N LEU A 129 15.18 0.17 -0.45
CA LEU A 129 14.78 -0.82 -1.44
C LEU A 129 15.96 -1.21 -2.32
N SER A 130 16.07 -2.49 -2.66
CA SER A 130 17.11 -3.00 -3.56
C SER A 130 17.00 -2.48 -4.99
N ARG A 131 15.89 -1.83 -5.35
CA ARG A 131 15.64 -1.19 -6.64
C ARG A 131 14.48 -0.19 -6.54
N PRO A 132 14.34 0.74 -7.52
CA PRO A 132 13.25 1.71 -7.51
C PRO A 132 11.87 1.05 -7.51
N MET A 133 10.97 1.53 -6.64
CA MET A 133 9.55 1.20 -6.61
C MET A 133 8.70 2.46 -6.70
N VAL A 134 7.50 2.29 -7.25
CA VAL A 134 6.53 3.37 -7.41
C VAL A 134 5.97 3.78 -6.05
N VAL A 135 5.95 5.09 -5.81
CA VAL A 135 5.32 5.70 -4.62
C VAL A 135 4.13 6.54 -5.05
N HIS A 136 3.08 6.51 -4.26
CA HIS A 136 1.94 7.44 -4.35
C HIS A 136 1.55 7.91 -2.94
N ALA A 137 0.91 9.08 -2.88
CA ALA A 137 0.28 9.61 -1.68
C ALA A 137 -1.16 9.98 -2.03
N ASP A 138 -2.13 9.40 -1.32
CA ASP A 138 -3.58 9.63 -1.52
C ASP A 138 -4.03 9.53 -2.98
N GLY A 139 -3.45 8.59 -3.74
CA GLY A 139 -3.75 8.35 -5.15
C GLY A 139 -2.91 9.15 -6.15
N GLU A 140 -2.13 10.13 -5.70
CA GLU A 140 -1.24 10.93 -6.55
C GLU A 140 0.12 10.25 -6.72
N TYR A 141 0.62 10.20 -7.96
CA TYR A 141 1.92 9.63 -8.27
C TYR A 141 3.06 10.52 -7.79
N CYS A 142 3.92 9.99 -6.90
CA CYS A 142 5.05 10.71 -6.30
C CYS A 142 6.41 10.32 -6.88
N GLY A 143 6.46 9.40 -7.85
CA GLY A 143 7.72 8.98 -8.48
C GLY A 143 8.10 7.53 -8.20
N GLU A 144 9.33 7.20 -8.55
CA GLU A 144 9.99 5.92 -8.27
C GLU A 144 11.23 6.18 -7.42
N VAL A 145 11.33 5.51 -6.28
CA VAL A 145 12.39 5.76 -5.30
C VAL A 145 13.03 4.46 -4.82
N THR A 146 14.27 4.53 -4.37
CA THR A 146 14.99 3.46 -3.67
C THR A 146 15.03 3.66 -2.16
N GLU A 147 14.69 4.86 -1.69
CA GLU A 147 14.57 5.16 -0.27
C GLU A 147 13.39 6.09 -0.04
N VAL A 148 12.64 5.85 1.03
CA VAL A 148 11.55 6.71 1.47
C VAL A 148 11.56 6.82 2.99
N HIS A 149 11.32 8.02 3.49
CA HIS A 149 11.21 8.33 4.91
C HIS A 149 9.82 8.86 5.22
N PHE A 150 9.18 8.26 6.22
CA PHE A 150 7.88 8.67 6.76
C PHE A 150 8.08 9.24 8.16
N HIS A 151 7.41 10.35 8.43
CA HIS A 151 7.39 10.94 9.75
C HIS A 151 5.96 11.37 10.11
N CYS A 152 5.43 10.88 11.22
CA CYS A 152 4.14 11.31 11.74
C CYS A 152 4.27 12.68 12.39
N LEU A 153 3.39 13.60 12.03
CA LEU A 153 3.29 14.95 12.64
C LEU A 153 2.05 15.02 13.54
N PRO A 154 2.14 14.62 14.82
CA PRO A 154 0.99 14.55 15.70
C PRO A 154 0.33 15.92 15.91
N GLY A 155 -1.00 15.96 15.90
CA GLY A 155 -1.78 17.15 16.24
C GLY A 155 -1.70 18.31 15.24
N LYS A 156 -1.13 18.12 14.04
CA LYS A 156 -1.02 19.18 13.02
C LYS A 156 -2.36 19.56 12.39
N LEU A 157 -3.30 18.63 12.34
CA LEU A 157 -4.64 18.87 11.79
C LEU A 157 -5.69 18.81 12.91
N ARG A 158 -6.60 19.77 12.91
CA ARG A 158 -7.82 19.76 13.73
C ARG A 158 -9.00 19.51 12.83
N VAL A 159 -9.74 18.43 13.11
CA VAL A 159 -10.95 18.08 12.37
C VAL A 159 -12.16 18.37 13.26
N LEU A 160 -13.11 19.15 12.75
CA LEU A 160 -14.40 19.33 13.39
C LEU A 160 -15.23 18.05 13.21
N LYS A 161 -15.82 17.57 14.29
CA LYS A 161 -16.75 16.44 14.28
C LYS A 161 -18.16 16.90 14.01
#